data_2cdd7ae8a3a072df68b242185e1a0060
#
_entry.id   2cdd7ae8a3a072df68b242185e1a0060
#
_cell.length_a   1.000
_cell.length_b   1.000
_cell.length_c   1.000
_cell.angle_alpha   90.00
_cell.angle_beta   90.00
_cell.angle_gamma   90.00
#
_symmetry.space_group_name_H-M   'P 1'
#
loop_
_entity.id
_entity.type
_entity.pdbx_description
1 polymer ?
#
loop_
_entity_poly.entity_id
_entity_poly.type
_entity_poly.pdbx_seq_one_letter_code
_entity_poly.pdbx_strand_id
1 'polypeptide(L)'
;MQKWQQWESASEVDWGLAVEREAVIRPLAEQKRLCKDDVGEAARQLGIGRSVLYCLVGRYRRRPQTSSLLPFKRGRDTHTAVLDKTRELLLDSCIREFYLRPERPSFAALMQEVRRQFADKQLPAPNYRTVKRRVDGLDLRLVMRKREGSKKAREKLGPVNISTLKPEWPLDVLQMDHTPVDVIVVDNERRLPIGRPWLTLAIDVATRTVAGFYVSLWDPSALSVSLTLSHAVLSKTEWLADRELQNLDWPVAGLPRTIHVDNGKDFHSEALVRGCQEYGIQLDHRPRGKPHYGGHIERLIGTMMGAVHLLPGTTFSNVKDKGAYASEARARLTLPELERWLALQIAGVYHQSVHSALGMTPLAAWQDGIAKRKNPVRHPSNGREFFLDFLPAISRRIQRDGIHFYNIRYWDSILSPWAGRLREPLLVKYDPRNLSRVYVRDPSGRHWPVPYANLGQPPITLCELEEARKELRRQGKNSQAEKAIFASILEQRRIVDMAASTAKRRRQQEKTPADSETPREFNPQPDKANGASGEMKPYPVEIWEGT
;
A
#
# COMPACT_ATOMS: atom_id res chain seq x y z
N MET A 1 51.96 -2.54 -7.52
CA MET A 1 51.24 -3.79 -7.20
C MET A 1 50.39 -4.15 -8.37
N GLN A 2 50.71 -5.25 -9.11
CA GLN A 2 49.90 -5.73 -10.23
C GLN A 2 48.61 -6.28 -9.65
N LYS A 3 47.46 -5.66 -9.95
CA LYS A 3 46.12 -6.14 -9.54
C LYS A 3 45.79 -7.41 -10.33
N TRP A 4 45.77 -8.52 -9.63
CA TRP A 4 45.22 -9.77 -10.17
C TRP A 4 43.73 -9.55 -10.45
N GLN A 5 43.31 -9.91 -11.65
CA GLN A 5 41.89 -9.93 -11.98
C GLN A 5 41.23 -11.00 -11.08
N GLN A 6 40.12 -10.66 -10.42
CA GLN A 6 39.37 -11.65 -9.66
C GLN A 6 38.88 -12.70 -10.68
N TRP A 7 39.37 -13.92 -10.56
CA TRP A 7 39.07 -15.00 -11.50
C TRP A 7 37.58 -15.32 -11.60
N GLU A 8 36.84 -15.09 -10.50
CA GLU A 8 35.37 -15.24 -10.41
C GLU A 8 34.60 -14.28 -11.33
N SER A 9 35.18 -13.15 -11.72
CA SER A 9 34.57 -12.15 -12.59
C SER A 9 35.13 -12.16 -14.01
N ALA A 10 35.94 -13.16 -14.37
CA ALA A 10 36.51 -13.30 -15.72
C ALA A 10 35.39 -13.72 -16.71
N SER A 11 35.40 -13.14 -17.91
CA SER A 11 34.49 -13.59 -18.96
C SER A 11 34.84 -15.03 -19.40
N GLU A 12 33.85 -15.79 -19.90
CA GLU A 12 34.10 -17.16 -20.44
C GLU A 12 35.17 -17.17 -21.53
N VAL A 13 35.22 -16.10 -22.34
CA VAL A 13 36.22 -15.93 -23.40
C VAL A 13 37.63 -15.76 -22.79
N ASP A 14 37.77 -14.91 -21.78
CA ASP A 14 39.08 -14.70 -21.12
C ASP A 14 39.51 -15.95 -20.35
N TRP A 15 38.56 -16.70 -19.79
CA TRP A 15 38.83 -17.94 -19.08
C TRP A 15 39.26 -19.04 -20.07
N GLY A 16 38.55 -19.19 -21.19
CA GLY A 16 38.93 -20.11 -22.27
C GLY A 16 40.35 -19.85 -22.79
N LEU A 17 40.67 -18.56 -23.03
CA LEU A 17 42.01 -18.15 -23.43
C LEU A 17 43.09 -18.48 -22.37
N ALA A 18 42.75 -18.38 -21.07
CA ALA A 18 43.68 -18.75 -20.01
C ALA A 18 43.92 -20.25 -19.93
N VAL A 19 42.91 -21.09 -20.21
CA VAL A 19 43.00 -22.55 -20.28
C VAL A 19 43.88 -22.97 -21.48
N GLU A 20 43.66 -22.39 -22.67
CA GLU A 20 44.48 -22.63 -23.86
C GLU A 20 45.95 -22.26 -23.59
N ARG A 21 46.20 -21.12 -22.96
CA ARG A 21 47.55 -20.73 -22.56
C ARG A 21 48.17 -21.69 -21.58
N GLU A 22 47.43 -22.21 -20.62
CA GLU A 22 47.93 -23.16 -19.64
C GLU A 22 48.39 -24.46 -20.29
N ALA A 23 47.62 -24.99 -21.23
CA ALA A 23 48.00 -26.22 -21.94
C ALA A 23 49.38 -26.13 -22.61
N VAL A 24 49.72 -24.95 -23.14
CA VAL A 24 51.01 -24.71 -23.81
C VAL A 24 52.11 -24.29 -22.83
N ILE A 25 51.77 -23.52 -21.79
CA ILE A 25 52.74 -22.91 -20.87
C ILE A 25 53.15 -23.88 -19.75
N ARG A 26 52.30 -24.79 -19.31
CA ARG A 26 52.59 -25.75 -18.23
C ARG A 26 53.82 -26.59 -18.53
N PRO A 27 53.97 -27.27 -19.72
CA PRO A 27 55.16 -28.06 -20.04
C PRO A 27 56.46 -27.23 -20.07
N LEU A 28 56.35 -25.96 -20.55
CA LEU A 28 57.51 -25.04 -20.56
C LEU A 28 57.89 -24.55 -19.16
N ALA A 29 56.92 -24.38 -18.29
CA ALA A 29 57.14 -23.92 -16.93
C ALA A 29 57.86 -24.96 -16.06
N GLU A 30 57.67 -26.25 -16.35
CA GLU A 30 58.31 -27.39 -15.67
C GLU A 30 59.76 -27.62 -16.09
N GLN A 31 60.16 -27.13 -17.24
CA GLN A 31 61.57 -27.23 -17.70
C GLN A 31 62.50 -26.33 -16.89
N LYS A 32 63.64 -26.85 -16.44
CA LYS A 32 64.67 -26.05 -15.72
C LYS A 32 65.27 -24.94 -16.58
N ARG A 33 65.51 -25.22 -17.89
CA ARG A 33 66.03 -24.24 -18.88
C ARG A 33 65.09 -24.27 -20.10
N LEU A 34 64.66 -23.09 -20.54
CA LEU A 34 63.85 -22.94 -21.75
C LEU A 34 64.74 -22.95 -23.00
N CYS A 35 64.46 -23.84 -23.93
CA CYS A 35 65.06 -23.83 -25.25
C CYS A 35 64.45 -22.72 -26.11
N LYS A 36 65.27 -22.07 -26.95
CA LYS A 36 64.81 -20.98 -27.83
C LYS A 36 63.81 -21.47 -28.88
N ASP A 37 63.95 -22.72 -29.30
CA ASP A 37 63.08 -23.34 -30.34
C ASP A 37 61.71 -23.67 -29.73
N ASP A 38 61.64 -24.28 -28.54
CA ASP A 38 60.41 -24.58 -27.84
C ASP A 38 59.59 -23.33 -27.56
N VAL A 39 60.31 -22.24 -27.12
CA VAL A 39 59.69 -20.93 -26.91
C VAL A 39 59.17 -20.31 -28.20
N GLY A 40 59.90 -20.53 -29.31
CA GLY A 40 59.51 -20.06 -30.63
C GLY A 40 58.24 -20.78 -31.17
N GLU A 41 58.13 -22.07 -30.93
CA GLU A 41 56.99 -22.89 -31.35
C GLU A 41 55.75 -22.58 -30.50
N ALA A 42 55.87 -22.53 -29.19
CA ALA A 42 54.81 -22.16 -28.29
C ALA A 42 54.27 -20.71 -28.52
N ALA A 43 55.17 -19.79 -28.87
CA ALA A 43 54.80 -18.41 -29.20
C ALA A 43 53.98 -18.35 -30.51
N ARG A 44 54.34 -19.16 -31.51
CA ARG A 44 53.54 -19.31 -32.74
C ARG A 44 52.19 -19.96 -32.49
N GLN A 45 52.14 -21.01 -31.70
CA GLN A 45 50.89 -21.72 -31.34
C GLN A 45 49.90 -20.81 -30.65
N LEU A 46 50.34 -19.96 -29.75
CA LEU A 46 49.49 -18.99 -29.00
C LEU A 46 49.28 -17.66 -29.74
N GLY A 47 49.88 -17.44 -30.92
CA GLY A 47 49.79 -16.18 -31.66
C GLY A 47 50.35 -14.98 -30.91
N ILE A 48 51.36 -15.15 -30.03
CA ILE A 48 51.91 -14.09 -29.18
C ILE A 48 53.43 -13.94 -29.41
N GLY A 49 53.94 -12.76 -29.04
CA GLY A 49 55.41 -12.52 -29.12
C GLY A 49 56.18 -13.32 -28.06
N ARG A 50 57.44 -13.71 -28.38
CA ARG A 50 58.32 -14.44 -27.46
C ARG A 50 58.47 -13.76 -26.09
N SER A 51 58.56 -12.44 -26.05
CA SER A 51 58.68 -11.67 -24.81
C SER A 51 57.46 -11.82 -23.91
N VAL A 52 56.23 -11.85 -24.52
CA VAL A 52 54.99 -12.06 -23.80
C VAL A 52 54.94 -13.48 -23.24
N LEU A 53 55.40 -14.48 -24.03
CA LEU A 53 55.48 -15.88 -23.59
C LEU A 53 56.34 -16.03 -22.36
N TYR A 54 57.58 -15.47 -22.38
CA TYR A 54 58.46 -15.46 -21.20
C TYR A 54 57.79 -14.83 -19.96
N CYS A 55 57.09 -13.74 -20.15
CA CYS A 55 56.30 -13.11 -19.05
C CYS A 55 55.20 -14.07 -18.50
N LEU A 56 54.48 -14.75 -19.39
CA LEU A 56 53.45 -15.69 -18.99
C LEU A 56 54.01 -16.92 -18.28
N VAL A 57 55.10 -17.50 -18.78
CA VAL A 57 55.82 -18.60 -18.13
C VAL A 57 56.34 -18.15 -16.74
N GLY A 58 56.91 -16.97 -16.64
CA GLY A 58 57.35 -16.40 -15.36
C GLY A 58 56.21 -16.13 -14.39
N ARG A 59 55.04 -15.75 -14.88
CA ARG A 59 53.81 -15.62 -14.07
C ARG A 59 53.32 -16.98 -13.57
N TYR A 60 53.23 -17.96 -14.44
CA TYR A 60 52.77 -19.32 -14.11
C TYR A 60 53.72 -20.01 -13.14
N ARG A 61 55.05 -19.88 -13.30
CA ARG A 61 56.04 -20.42 -12.35
C ARG A 61 55.89 -19.85 -10.95
N ARG A 62 55.54 -18.54 -10.82
CA ARG A 62 55.31 -17.90 -9.52
C ARG A 62 53.99 -18.36 -8.87
N ARG A 63 52.95 -18.62 -9.66
CA ARG A 63 51.65 -19.09 -9.23
C ARG A 63 51.05 -20.07 -10.25
N PRO A 64 51.29 -21.37 -10.09
CA PRO A 64 50.88 -22.39 -11.06
C PRO A 64 49.37 -22.63 -11.00
N GLN A 65 48.61 -21.69 -11.51
CA GLN A 65 47.14 -21.70 -11.58
C GLN A 65 46.69 -21.04 -12.86
N THR A 66 45.63 -21.58 -13.50
CA THR A 66 45.03 -21.07 -14.73
C THR A 66 44.75 -19.58 -14.67
N SER A 67 44.25 -19.12 -13.52
CA SER A 67 43.94 -17.69 -13.28
C SER A 67 45.15 -16.75 -13.41
N SER A 68 46.39 -17.30 -13.27
CA SER A 68 47.62 -16.52 -13.47
C SER A 68 47.84 -16.12 -14.91
N LEU A 69 47.22 -16.80 -15.87
CA LEU A 69 47.36 -16.62 -17.31
C LEU A 69 46.22 -15.79 -17.92
N LEU A 70 45.26 -15.30 -17.09
CA LEU A 70 44.22 -14.42 -17.56
C LEU A 70 44.78 -13.12 -18.17
N PRO A 71 44.17 -12.62 -19.26
CA PRO A 71 44.61 -11.38 -19.88
C PRO A 71 44.37 -10.21 -18.90
N PHE A 72 45.28 -9.25 -18.89
CA PHE A 72 45.05 -8.02 -18.17
C PHE A 72 43.99 -7.19 -18.88
N LYS A 73 43.08 -6.58 -18.11
CA LYS A 73 42.15 -5.59 -18.66
C LYS A 73 42.93 -4.47 -19.36
N ARG A 74 42.69 -4.34 -20.68
CA ARG A 74 43.27 -3.24 -21.45
C ARG A 74 42.58 -1.94 -21.06
N GLY A 75 43.33 -0.89 -20.92
CA GLY A 75 42.83 0.45 -20.66
C GLY A 75 43.46 1.11 -19.42
N ARG A 76 43.16 2.38 -19.26
CA ARG A 76 43.60 3.16 -18.10
C ARG A 76 42.81 2.72 -16.87
N ASP A 77 43.46 2.63 -15.73
CA ASP A 77 42.81 2.30 -14.45
C ASP A 77 41.64 3.25 -14.19
N THR A 78 40.47 2.73 -13.88
CA THR A 78 39.25 3.52 -13.65
C THR A 78 39.38 4.49 -12.49
N HIS A 79 40.37 4.29 -11.61
CA HIS A 79 40.65 5.13 -10.46
C HIS A 79 41.75 6.19 -10.69
N THR A 80 42.34 6.24 -11.89
CA THR A 80 43.36 7.26 -12.17
C THR A 80 42.70 8.63 -12.30
N ALA A 81 43.06 9.59 -11.45
CA ALA A 81 42.63 10.98 -11.54
C ALA A 81 43.00 11.56 -12.92
N VAL A 82 41.98 12.09 -13.62
CA VAL A 82 42.18 12.72 -14.94
C VAL A 82 42.49 14.21 -14.80
N LEU A 83 42.07 14.81 -13.69
CA LEU A 83 42.28 16.21 -13.37
C LEU A 83 43.51 16.37 -12.48
N ASP A 84 44.15 17.51 -12.56
CA ASP A 84 45.18 17.90 -11.59
C ASP A 84 44.56 18.12 -10.21
N LYS A 85 45.39 18.17 -9.18
CA LYS A 85 44.95 18.23 -7.79
C LYS A 85 44.07 19.44 -7.48
N THR A 86 44.37 20.60 -8.08
CA THR A 86 43.61 21.84 -7.87
C THR A 86 42.20 21.74 -8.45
N ARG A 87 42.06 21.26 -9.69
CA ARG A 87 40.78 21.07 -10.33
C ARG A 87 39.95 19.96 -9.67
N GLU A 88 40.59 18.90 -9.18
CA GLU A 88 39.90 17.82 -8.45
C GLU A 88 39.30 18.34 -7.14
N LEU A 89 40.07 19.14 -6.36
CA LEU A 89 39.58 19.75 -5.12
C LEU A 89 38.42 20.73 -5.36
N LEU A 90 38.49 21.54 -6.42
CA LEU A 90 37.40 22.44 -6.78
C LEU A 90 36.16 21.70 -7.20
N LEU A 91 36.30 20.64 -7.99
CA LEU A 91 35.16 19.79 -8.38
C LEU A 91 34.52 19.11 -7.16
N ASP A 92 35.32 18.60 -6.23
CA ASP A 92 34.83 17.98 -4.99
C ASP A 92 34.05 18.98 -4.12
N SER A 93 34.56 20.23 -4.01
CA SER A 93 33.83 21.33 -3.33
C SER A 93 32.46 21.61 -4.00
N CYS A 94 32.43 21.77 -5.33
CA CYS A 94 31.17 21.96 -6.05
C CYS A 94 30.15 20.81 -5.78
N ILE A 95 30.62 19.57 -5.77
CA ILE A 95 29.76 18.42 -5.50
C ILE A 95 29.26 18.45 -4.04
N ARG A 96 30.15 18.66 -3.08
CA ARG A 96 29.79 18.63 -1.65
C ARG A 96 28.90 19.81 -1.24
N GLU A 97 29.22 21.02 -1.71
CA GLU A 97 28.55 22.24 -1.27
C GLU A 97 27.33 22.60 -2.07
N PHE A 98 27.24 22.20 -3.33
CA PHE A 98 26.10 22.51 -4.20
C PHE A 98 25.24 21.30 -4.48
N TYR A 99 25.81 20.15 -4.92
CA TYR A 99 25.01 19.00 -5.34
C TYR A 99 24.41 18.21 -4.16
N LEU A 100 25.18 18.09 -3.06
CA LEU A 100 24.76 17.34 -1.87
C LEU A 100 23.95 18.22 -0.88
N ARG A 101 22.93 18.92 -1.40
CA ARG A 101 22.02 19.78 -0.59
C ARG A 101 20.61 19.18 -0.52
N PRO A 102 19.83 19.56 0.53
CA PRO A 102 18.43 19.14 0.67
C PRO A 102 17.51 19.59 -0.47
N GLU A 103 17.85 20.71 -1.16
CA GLU A 103 17.12 21.25 -2.30
C GLU A 103 17.24 20.40 -3.57
N ARG A 104 18.11 19.38 -3.54
CA ARG A 104 18.31 18.37 -4.60
C ARG A 104 18.58 18.96 -5.98
N PRO A 105 19.59 19.83 -6.17
CA PRO A 105 19.90 20.36 -7.48
C PRO A 105 20.03 19.27 -8.54
N SER A 106 19.55 19.53 -9.75
CA SER A 106 19.69 18.60 -10.87
C SER A 106 21.18 18.46 -11.27
N PHE A 107 21.50 17.39 -11.99
CA PHE A 107 22.87 17.24 -12.52
C PHE A 107 23.20 18.38 -13.52
N ALA A 108 22.22 18.87 -14.28
CA ALA A 108 22.40 20.02 -15.17
C ALA A 108 22.75 21.29 -14.39
N ALA A 109 22.07 21.54 -13.26
CA ALA A 109 22.39 22.66 -12.37
C ALA A 109 23.81 22.55 -11.77
N LEU A 110 24.23 21.34 -11.38
CA LEU A 110 25.61 21.09 -10.95
C LEU A 110 26.60 21.45 -12.07
N MET A 111 26.34 21.04 -13.30
CA MET A 111 27.22 21.35 -14.42
C MET A 111 27.35 22.86 -14.71
N GLN A 112 26.26 23.61 -14.53
CA GLN A 112 26.31 25.07 -14.62
C GLN A 112 27.15 25.69 -13.52
N GLU A 113 26.97 25.23 -12.28
CA GLU A 113 27.78 25.71 -11.13
C GLU A 113 29.25 25.37 -11.27
N VAL A 114 29.57 24.14 -11.73
CA VAL A 114 30.97 23.74 -12.01
C VAL A 114 31.59 24.68 -13.07
N ARG A 115 30.88 24.94 -14.17
CA ARG A 115 31.40 25.86 -15.22
C ARG A 115 31.62 27.25 -14.65
N ARG A 116 30.71 27.77 -13.86
CA ARG A 116 30.81 29.09 -13.23
C ARG A 116 32.04 29.18 -12.31
N GLN A 117 32.18 28.25 -11.35
CA GLN A 117 33.28 28.27 -10.39
C GLN A 117 34.66 28.05 -11.04
N PHE A 118 34.73 27.24 -12.11
CA PHE A 118 35.97 27.04 -12.86
C PHE A 118 36.33 28.27 -13.68
N ALA A 119 35.35 28.97 -14.27
CA ALA A 119 35.55 30.23 -15.00
C ALA A 119 36.03 31.33 -14.03
N ASP A 120 35.43 31.47 -12.86
CA ASP A 120 35.84 32.45 -11.83
C ASP A 120 37.32 32.26 -11.41
N LYS A 121 37.82 31.03 -11.44
CA LYS A 121 39.23 30.70 -11.14
C LYS A 121 40.11 30.58 -12.38
N GLN A 122 39.62 30.94 -13.55
CA GLN A 122 40.33 30.85 -14.83
C GLN A 122 40.88 29.44 -15.14
N LEU A 123 40.17 28.41 -14.71
CA LEU A 123 40.55 27.02 -14.93
C LEU A 123 39.62 26.37 -16.02
N PRO A 124 40.17 25.47 -16.87
CA PRO A 124 39.36 24.76 -17.83
C PRO A 124 38.41 23.80 -17.11
N ALA A 125 37.10 23.98 -17.36
CA ALA A 125 36.07 23.15 -16.74
C ALA A 125 36.15 21.67 -17.19
N PRO A 126 35.89 20.71 -16.29
CA PRO A 126 35.91 19.30 -16.60
C PRO A 126 34.76 18.92 -17.53
N ASN A 127 35.01 17.87 -18.35
CA ASN A 127 33.96 17.32 -19.26
C ASN A 127 32.81 16.72 -18.43
N TYR A 128 31.60 16.76 -19.01
CA TYR A 128 30.37 16.15 -18.48
C TYR A 128 30.58 14.73 -17.94
N ARG A 129 31.25 13.85 -18.72
CA ARG A 129 31.51 12.46 -18.35
C ARG A 129 32.40 12.35 -17.11
N THR A 130 33.34 13.26 -16.94
CA THR A 130 34.22 13.31 -15.76
C THR A 130 33.43 13.65 -14.50
N VAL A 131 32.61 14.71 -14.55
CA VAL A 131 31.73 15.12 -13.45
C VAL A 131 30.74 14.01 -13.13
N LYS A 132 30.08 13.44 -14.15
CA LYS A 132 29.11 12.36 -14.00
C LYS A 132 29.72 11.15 -13.28
N ARG A 133 30.92 10.74 -13.68
CA ARG A 133 31.64 9.63 -13.02
C ARG A 133 31.95 9.90 -11.56
N ARG A 134 32.27 11.14 -11.20
CA ARG A 134 32.51 11.52 -9.79
C ARG A 134 31.23 11.44 -8.97
N VAL A 135 30.12 11.92 -9.53
CA VAL A 135 28.80 11.86 -8.87
C VAL A 135 28.32 10.42 -8.72
N ASP A 136 28.46 9.61 -9.77
CA ASP A 136 28.04 8.19 -9.76
C ASP A 136 28.93 7.33 -8.84
N GLY A 137 30.17 7.76 -8.60
CA GLY A 137 31.09 7.11 -7.67
C GLY A 137 30.90 7.50 -6.20
N LEU A 138 29.96 8.40 -5.88
CA LEU A 138 29.67 8.77 -4.48
C LEU A 138 28.98 7.62 -3.75
N ASP A 139 29.27 7.48 -2.46
CA ASP A 139 28.52 6.57 -1.60
C ASP A 139 27.04 6.94 -1.61
N LEU A 140 26.22 6.00 -2.08
CA LEU A 140 24.76 6.15 -2.20
C LEU A 140 24.13 6.54 -0.85
N ARG A 141 24.63 6.00 0.26
CA ARG A 141 24.17 6.31 1.61
C ARG A 141 24.46 7.77 1.98
N LEU A 142 25.65 8.26 1.62
CA LEU A 142 26.02 9.66 1.80
C LEU A 142 25.12 10.58 0.98
N VAL A 143 24.94 10.27 -0.29
CA VAL A 143 24.08 11.04 -1.21
C VAL A 143 22.64 11.12 -0.68
N MET A 144 22.05 9.99 -0.32
CA MET A 144 20.70 9.96 0.24
C MET A 144 20.59 10.71 1.56
N ARG A 145 21.56 10.53 2.46
CA ARG A 145 21.57 11.22 3.75
C ARG A 145 21.62 12.75 3.60
N LYS A 146 22.43 13.25 2.68
CA LYS A 146 22.59 14.69 2.45
C LYS A 146 21.44 15.30 1.65
N ARG A 147 20.91 14.58 0.66
CA ARG A 147 19.86 15.08 -0.24
C ARG A 147 18.44 14.77 0.23
N GLU A 148 18.21 13.64 0.90
CA GLU A 148 16.88 13.19 1.31
C GLU A 148 16.69 13.07 2.83
N GLY A 149 17.77 13.28 3.58
CA GLY A 149 17.76 13.23 5.04
C GLY A 149 18.15 11.86 5.62
N SER A 150 18.61 11.88 6.86
CA SER A 150 19.12 10.67 7.55
C SER A 150 18.05 9.61 7.78
N LYS A 151 16.80 10.02 7.97
CA LYS A 151 15.66 9.09 8.16
C LYS A 151 15.45 8.25 6.90
N LYS A 152 15.32 8.89 5.76
CA LYS A 152 15.05 8.23 4.46
C LYS A 152 16.23 7.38 3.99
N ALA A 153 17.47 7.84 4.23
CA ALA A 153 18.67 7.06 3.95
C ALA A 153 18.73 5.76 4.79
N ARG A 154 18.30 5.82 6.06
CA ARG A 154 18.23 4.66 6.94
C ARG A 154 17.11 3.70 6.55
N GLU A 155 15.96 4.22 6.14
CA GLU A 155 14.82 3.44 5.68
C GLU A 155 15.14 2.65 4.39
N LYS A 156 15.81 3.29 3.41
CA LYS A 156 16.08 2.66 2.11
C LYS A 156 17.36 1.82 2.06
N LEU A 157 18.39 2.21 2.80
CA LEU A 157 19.73 1.59 2.74
C LEU A 157 20.15 0.95 4.05
N GLY A 158 19.30 0.98 5.08
CA GLY A 158 19.56 0.26 6.32
C GLY A 158 19.43 -1.25 6.13
N PRO A 159 20.09 -2.07 6.97
CA PRO A 159 19.88 -3.50 6.94
C PRO A 159 18.40 -3.78 7.24
N VAL A 160 17.76 -4.50 6.34
CA VAL A 160 16.42 -5.04 6.59
C VAL A 160 16.59 -6.18 7.59
N ASN A 161 16.34 -5.90 8.86
CA ASN A 161 16.21 -6.97 9.84
C ASN A 161 14.97 -7.78 9.45
N ILE A 162 15.20 -8.93 8.86
CA ILE A 162 14.16 -9.86 8.46
C ILE A 162 13.41 -10.23 9.74
N SER A 163 12.19 -9.68 9.84
CA SER A 163 11.13 -10.10 10.74
C SER A 163 11.54 -10.46 12.18
N THR A 164 11.41 -9.51 13.09
CA THR A 164 11.33 -9.79 14.53
C THR A 164 10.05 -10.58 14.88
N LEU A 165 9.05 -10.58 14.00
CA LEU A 165 7.82 -11.35 14.14
C LEU A 165 8.03 -12.72 13.49
N LYS A 166 8.30 -13.74 14.29
CA LYS A 166 8.37 -15.14 13.88
C LYS A 166 7.20 -15.89 14.54
N PRO A 167 5.97 -15.73 14.02
CA PRO A 167 4.86 -16.54 14.52
C PRO A 167 5.13 -18.01 14.19
N GLU A 168 4.94 -18.85 15.15
CA GLU A 168 5.09 -20.30 14.98
C GLU A 168 3.78 -20.93 14.51
N TRP A 169 2.66 -20.39 15.01
CA TRP A 169 1.32 -20.94 14.78
C TRP A 169 0.35 -19.92 14.23
N PRO A 170 -0.72 -20.38 13.55
CA PRO A 170 -1.84 -19.52 13.19
C PRO A 170 -2.38 -18.75 14.40
N LEU A 171 -2.73 -17.50 14.23
CA LEU A 171 -3.19 -16.56 15.26
C LEU A 171 -2.15 -16.17 16.34
N ASP A 172 -0.88 -16.55 16.19
CA ASP A 172 0.15 -16.00 17.06
C ASP A 172 0.29 -14.49 16.89
N VAL A 173 0.24 -14.00 15.66
CA VAL A 173 0.32 -12.57 15.35
C VAL A 173 -0.66 -12.21 14.23
N LEU A 174 -1.62 -11.34 14.54
CA LEU A 174 -2.42 -10.63 13.55
C LEU A 174 -1.82 -9.25 13.29
N GLN A 175 -1.59 -8.90 12.04
CA GLN A 175 -1.31 -7.52 11.65
C GLN A 175 -2.57 -6.84 11.14
N MET A 176 -2.82 -5.61 11.59
CA MET A 176 -3.95 -4.81 11.14
C MET A 176 -3.46 -3.48 10.57
N ASP A 177 -4.17 -3.00 9.55
CA ASP A 177 -3.90 -1.70 8.92
C ASP A 177 -5.12 -1.16 8.18
N HIS A 178 -5.10 0.14 7.86
CA HIS A 178 -6.14 0.85 7.13
C HIS A 178 -5.63 1.34 5.78
N THR A 179 -6.50 1.28 4.78
CA THR A 179 -6.19 1.85 3.46
C THR A 179 -7.45 2.42 2.82
N PRO A 180 -7.37 3.58 2.12
CA PRO A 180 -8.46 3.98 1.24
C PRO A 180 -8.55 3.02 0.06
N VAL A 181 -9.76 2.57 -0.27
CA VAL A 181 -9.96 1.69 -1.43
C VAL A 181 -9.89 2.50 -2.72
N ASP A 182 -9.15 2.02 -3.70
CA ASP A 182 -8.96 2.72 -4.99
C ASP A 182 -10.16 2.58 -5.94
N VAL A 183 -11.38 2.71 -5.41
CA VAL A 183 -12.63 2.70 -6.18
C VAL A 183 -13.64 3.67 -5.58
N ILE A 184 -14.42 4.32 -6.41
CA ILE A 184 -15.57 5.13 -5.99
C ILE A 184 -16.80 4.23 -5.94
N VAL A 185 -17.49 4.24 -4.81
CA VAL A 185 -18.77 3.55 -4.65
C VAL A 185 -19.94 4.49 -4.84
N VAL A 186 -21.10 3.90 -5.11
CA VAL A 186 -22.35 4.61 -5.34
C VAL A 186 -23.37 4.31 -4.24
N ASP A 187 -24.35 5.18 -4.05
CA ASP A 187 -25.45 4.95 -3.14
C ASP A 187 -26.35 3.78 -3.60
N ASN A 188 -27.06 3.16 -2.65
CA ASN A 188 -27.87 1.98 -2.91
C ASN A 188 -29.11 2.26 -3.78
N GLU A 189 -29.70 3.46 -3.67
CA GLU A 189 -31.01 3.74 -4.29
C GLU A 189 -30.84 4.30 -5.70
N ARG A 190 -29.91 5.24 -5.87
CA ARG A 190 -29.81 6.06 -7.09
C ARG A 190 -28.56 5.81 -7.89
N ARG A 191 -27.65 5.01 -7.37
CA ARG A 191 -26.36 4.72 -8.00
C ARG A 191 -25.53 5.98 -8.30
N LEU A 192 -25.65 7.02 -7.43
CA LEU A 192 -24.83 8.22 -7.50
C LEU A 192 -23.51 8.01 -6.76
N PRO A 193 -22.40 8.54 -7.30
CA PRO A 193 -21.10 8.46 -6.62
C PRO A 193 -21.15 9.13 -5.24
N ILE A 194 -20.73 8.43 -4.20
CA ILE A 194 -20.68 8.93 -2.83
C ILE A 194 -19.27 9.08 -2.27
N GLY A 195 -18.29 8.40 -2.87
CA GLY A 195 -16.90 8.58 -2.48
C GLY A 195 -16.10 7.28 -2.47
N ARG A 196 -14.85 7.40 -2.00
CA ARG A 196 -13.95 6.26 -1.80
C ARG A 196 -14.14 5.71 -0.40
N PRO A 197 -14.40 4.40 -0.25
CA PRO A 197 -14.46 3.79 1.08
C PRO A 197 -13.06 3.55 1.65
N TRP A 198 -13.02 3.33 2.96
CA TRP A 198 -11.86 2.83 3.69
C TRP A 198 -12.01 1.33 3.92
N LEU A 199 -10.90 0.62 3.80
CA LEU A 199 -10.76 -0.80 4.10
C LEU A 199 -9.82 -0.95 5.30
N THR A 200 -10.28 -1.63 6.33
CA THR A 200 -9.44 -2.12 7.43
C THR A 200 -9.26 -3.61 7.25
N LEU A 201 -8.03 -4.09 7.24
CA LEU A 201 -7.67 -5.50 7.05
C LEU A 201 -6.94 -6.05 8.27
N ALA A 202 -7.15 -7.35 8.54
CA ALA A 202 -6.37 -8.13 9.48
C ALA A 202 -5.82 -9.37 8.79
N ILE A 203 -4.49 -9.53 8.78
CA ILE A 203 -3.79 -10.69 8.22
C ILE A 203 -3.14 -11.53 9.34
N ASP A 204 -3.31 -12.83 9.29
CA ASP A 204 -2.49 -13.75 10.08
C ASP A 204 -1.07 -13.85 9.50
N VAL A 205 -0.07 -13.50 10.32
CA VAL A 205 1.33 -13.42 9.86
C VAL A 205 1.92 -14.80 9.60
N ALA A 206 1.45 -15.87 10.27
CA ALA A 206 1.95 -17.23 10.06
C ALA A 206 1.50 -17.79 8.71
N THR A 207 0.22 -17.74 8.42
CA THR A 207 -0.42 -18.43 7.29
C THR A 207 -0.69 -17.51 6.10
N ARG A 208 -0.56 -16.19 6.26
CA ARG A 208 -0.94 -15.16 5.27
C ARG A 208 -2.43 -15.10 4.98
N THR A 209 -3.27 -15.83 5.73
CA THR A 209 -4.72 -15.71 5.56
C THR A 209 -5.21 -14.34 6.02
N VAL A 210 -6.19 -13.80 5.32
CA VAL A 210 -6.95 -12.65 5.83
C VAL A 210 -7.88 -13.17 6.92
N ALA A 211 -7.64 -12.75 8.14
CA ALA A 211 -8.46 -13.15 9.28
C ALA A 211 -9.79 -12.41 9.30
N GLY A 212 -9.79 -11.12 8.92
CA GLY A 212 -11.00 -10.32 8.87
C GLY A 212 -10.77 -9.01 8.14
N PHE A 213 -11.89 -8.36 7.77
CA PHE A 213 -11.89 -7.02 7.19
C PHE A 213 -13.15 -6.26 7.55
N TYR A 214 -13.11 -4.95 7.37
CA TYR A 214 -14.25 -4.05 7.47
C TYR A 214 -14.13 -2.93 6.45
N VAL A 215 -15.25 -2.58 5.80
CA VAL A 215 -15.33 -1.51 4.79
C VAL A 215 -16.26 -0.41 5.30
N SER A 216 -15.85 0.84 5.17
CA SER A 216 -16.62 1.99 5.63
C SER A 216 -16.42 3.19 4.72
N LEU A 217 -17.44 4.04 4.60
CA LEU A 217 -17.31 5.37 3.99
C LEU A 217 -16.69 6.40 4.94
N TRP A 218 -16.63 6.08 6.23
CA TRP A 218 -16.07 6.94 7.26
C TRP A 218 -14.58 6.68 7.43
N ASP A 219 -13.86 7.72 7.81
CA ASP A 219 -12.45 7.61 8.14
C ASP A 219 -12.20 6.52 9.20
N PRO A 220 -11.03 5.89 9.19
CA PRO A 220 -10.67 4.89 10.19
C PRO A 220 -10.85 5.41 11.61
N SER A 221 -11.31 4.53 12.48
CA SER A 221 -11.59 4.84 13.87
C SER A 221 -11.43 3.59 14.75
N ALA A 222 -11.50 3.78 16.07
CA ALA A 222 -11.54 2.66 17.00
C ALA A 222 -12.66 1.66 16.69
N LEU A 223 -13.77 2.13 16.10
CA LEU A 223 -14.86 1.26 15.67
C LEU A 223 -14.45 0.37 14.49
N SER A 224 -13.79 0.91 13.46
CA SER A 224 -13.34 0.10 12.31
C SER A 224 -12.36 -0.98 12.73
N VAL A 225 -11.47 -0.68 13.68
CA VAL A 225 -10.57 -1.67 14.30
C VAL A 225 -11.37 -2.75 15.02
N SER A 226 -12.33 -2.37 15.85
CA SER A 226 -13.18 -3.27 16.63
C SER A 226 -14.01 -4.20 15.75
N LEU A 227 -14.59 -3.68 14.67
CA LEU A 227 -15.37 -4.45 13.71
C LEU A 227 -14.50 -5.43 12.91
N THR A 228 -13.32 -4.98 12.48
CA THR A 228 -12.35 -5.87 11.82
C THR A 228 -11.88 -6.97 12.74
N LEU A 229 -11.61 -6.66 14.01
CA LEU A 229 -11.21 -7.66 15.01
C LEU A 229 -12.35 -8.64 15.30
N SER A 230 -13.59 -8.15 15.44
CA SER A 230 -14.76 -9.02 15.62
C SER A 230 -14.95 -9.95 14.42
N HIS A 231 -14.79 -9.43 13.20
CA HIS A 231 -14.83 -10.25 11.99
C HIS A 231 -13.67 -11.26 11.94
N ALA A 232 -12.47 -10.91 12.44
CA ALA A 232 -11.33 -11.83 12.48
C ALA A 232 -11.51 -12.97 13.49
N VAL A 233 -12.10 -12.68 14.64
CA VAL A 233 -12.21 -13.61 15.76
C VAL A 233 -13.43 -14.52 15.66
N LEU A 234 -14.56 -14.01 15.19
CA LEU A 234 -15.82 -14.76 15.13
C LEU A 234 -15.91 -15.62 13.85
N SER A 235 -16.75 -16.67 13.91
CA SER A 235 -17.09 -17.46 12.73
C SER A 235 -17.69 -16.58 11.65
N LYS A 236 -17.33 -16.84 10.40
CA LYS A 236 -17.86 -16.12 9.23
C LYS A 236 -19.17 -16.73 8.70
N THR A 237 -19.62 -17.86 9.24
CA THR A 237 -20.76 -18.61 8.70
C THR A 237 -22.02 -17.77 8.56
N GLU A 238 -22.45 -17.09 9.64
CA GLU A 238 -23.61 -16.20 9.61
C GLU A 238 -23.35 -14.98 8.73
N TRP A 239 -22.18 -14.37 8.84
CA TRP A 239 -21.77 -13.20 8.07
C TRP A 239 -21.78 -13.47 6.55
N LEU A 240 -21.32 -14.66 6.13
CA LEU A 240 -21.36 -15.12 4.73
C LEU A 240 -22.79 -15.41 4.29
N ALA A 241 -23.61 -16.02 5.16
CA ALA A 241 -25.01 -16.32 4.87
C ALA A 241 -25.81 -15.04 4.61
N ASP A 242 -25.66 -14.01 5.43
CA ASP A 242 -26.29 -12.70 5.27
C ASP A 242 -25.96 -12.01 3.94
N ARG A 243 -24.85 -12.43 3.30
CA ARG A 243 -24.35 -11.88 2.03
C ARG A 243 -24.51 -12.82 0.85
N GLU A 244 -25.25 -13.90 1.01
CA GLU A 244 -25.50 -14.93 -0.03
C GLU A 244 -24.18 -15.57 -0.53
N LEU A 245 -23.22 -15.80 0.37
CA LEU A 245 -21.89 -16.34 0.10
C LEU A 245 -21.63 -17.65 0.86
N GLN A 246 -22.67 -18.43 1.15
CA GLN A 246 -22.58 -19.68 1.96
C GLN A 246 -21.60 -20.71 1.39
N ASN A 247 -21.34 -20.65 0.08
CA ASN A 247 -20.44 -21.58 -0.61
C ASN A 247 -18.94 -21.23 -0.46
N LEU A 248 -18.62 -20.10 0.17
CA LEU A 248 -17.23 -19.73 0.43
C LEU A 248 -16.70 -20.42 1.68
N ASP A 249 -15.54 -21.05 1.55
CA ASP A 249 -14.80 -21.58 2.70
C ASP A 249 -13.89 -20.50 3.30
N TRP A 250 -14.25 -20.00 4.47
CA TRP A 250 -13.46 -19.04 5.24
C TRP A 250 -13.38 -19.46 6.72
N PRO A 251 -12.57 -20.47 7.04
CA PRO A 251 -12.54 -21.07 8.38
C PRO A 251 -11.71 -20.29 9.40
N VAL A 252 -11.08 -19.18 8.99
CA VAL A 252 -10.18 -18.40 9.84
C VAL A 252 -10.99 -17.73 10.95
N ALA A 253 -10.88 -18.22 12.17
CA ALA A 253 -11.55 -17.69 13.36
C ALA A 253 -10.76 -18.02 14.62
N GLY A 254 -10.87 -17.18 15.66
CA GLY A 254 -10.27 -17.38 16.97
C GLY A 254 -9.52 -16.16 17.51
N LEU A 255 -9.27 -16.18 18.82
CA LEU A 255 -8.56 -15.11 19.53
C LEU A 255 -7.06 -15.15 19.19
N PRO A 256 -6.50 -14.06 18.67
CA PRO A 256 -5.06 -13.96 18.43
C PRO A 256 -4.30 -13.87 19.75
N ARG A 257 -3.05 -14.30 19.75
CA ARG A 257 -2.15 -14.06 20.87
C ARG A 257 -1.69 -12.61 20.90
N THR A 258 -1.32 -12.06 19.74
CA THR A 258 -0.80 -10.71 19.61
C THR A 258 -1.48 -10.01 18.42
N ILE A 259 -1.88 -8.75 18.61
CA ILE A 259 -2.28 -7.84 17.53
C ILE A 259 -1.15 -6.84 17.34
N HIS A 260 -0.62 -6.77 16.12
CA HIS A 260 0.47 -5.90 15.74
C HIS A 260 -0.03 -4.81 14.78
N VAL A 261 -0.01 -3.57 15.24
CA VAL A 261 -0.60 -2.40 14.59
C VAL A 261 0.40 -1.27 14.40
N ASP A 262 0.05 -0.28 13.60
CA ASP A 262 0.83 0.95 13.50
C ASP A 262 0.61 1.88 14.72
N ASN A 263 1.18 3.08 14.69
CA ASN A 263 1.00 4.09 15.74
C ASN A 263 -0.16 5.05 15.46
N GLY A 264 -1.15 4.65 14.65
CA GLY A 264 -2.36 5.43 14.39
C GLY A 264 -3.16 5.66 15.67
N LYS A 265 -3.82 6.81 15.80
CA LYS A 265 -4.62 7.14 16.98
C LYS A 265 -5.74 6.13 17.23
N ASP A 266 -6.24 5.53 16.20
CA ASP A 266 -7.33 4.56 16.21
C ASP A 266 -6.97 3.29 16.96
N PHE A 267 -5.70 2.91 16.90
CA PHE A 267 -5.14 1.75 17.61
C PHE A 267 -4.72 2.05 19.06
N HIS A 268 -4.80 3.31 19.49
CA HIS A 268 -4.55 3.72 20.89
C HIS A 268 -5.84 3.96 21.68
N SER A 269 -6.99 3.56 21.15
CA SER A 269 -8.26 3.75 21.86
C SER A 269 -8.34 2.91 23.14
N GLU A 270 -8.89 3.51 24.21
CA GLU A 270 -9.08 2.79 25.47
C GLU A 270 -9.94 1.54 25.31
N ALA A 271 -10.93 1.57 24.42
CA ALA A 271 -11.79 0.42 24.14
C ALA A 271 -11.00 -0.76 23.59
N LEU A 272 -10.09 -0.51 22.63
CA LEU A 272 -9.22 -1.55 22.09
C LEU A 272 -8.28 -2.12 23.15
N VAL A 273 -7.61 -1.24 23.91
CA VAL A 273 -6.67 -1.66 24.96
C VAL A 273 -7.36 -2.51 26.02
N ARG A 274 -8.51 -2.05 26.55
CA ARG A 274 -9.27 -2.78 27.57
C ARG A 274 -9.85 -4.09 27.04
N GLY A 275 -10.39 -4.08 25.82
CA GLY A 275 -10.87 -5.30 25.16
C GLY A 275 -9.75 -6.33 24.97
N CYS A 276 -8.59 -5.91 24.50
CA CYS A 276 -7.44 -6.81 24.38
C CYS A 276 -7.03 -7.40 25.74
N GLN A 277 -6.99 -6.59 26.79
CA GLN A 277 -6.68 -7.06 28.16
C GLN A 277 -7.70 -8.08 28.67
N GLU A 278 -9.01 -7.84 28.47
CA GLU A 278 -10.10 -8.74 28.89
C GLU A 278 -9.95 -10.13 28.28
N TYR A 279 -9.53 -10.20 27.01
CA TYR A 279 -9.39 -11.48 26.29
C TYR A 279 -7.97 -12.03 26.28
N GLY A 280 -7.04 -11.43 27.03
CA GLY A 280 -5.63 -11.86 27.08
C GLY A 280 -4.94 -11.77 25.72
N ILE A 281 -5.23 -10.72 24.96
CA ILE A 281 -4.61 -10.40 23.68
C ILE A 281 -3.52 -9.35 23.92
N GLN A 282 -2.30 -9.60 23.49
CA GLN A 282 -1.21 -8.64 23.55
C GLN A 282 -1.37 -7.62 22.39
N LEU A 283 -1.31 -6.33 22.70
CA LEU A 283 -1.35 -5.26 21.70
C LEU A 283 0.04 -4.66 21.55
N ASP A 284 0.65 -4.88 20.38
CA ASP A 284 1.99 -4.40 20.04
C ASP A 284 1.93 -3.31 18.99
N HIS A 285 2.51 -2.15 19.27
CA HIS A 285 2.64 -1.06 18.32
C HIS A 285 3.96 -1.12 17.56
N ARG A 286 3.92 -0.89 16.25
CA ARG A 286 5.12 -0.85 15.40
C ARG A 286 6.08 0.23 15.89
N PRO A 287 7.40 -0.06 15.97
CA PRO A 287 8.39 0.97 16.30
C PRO A 287 8.38 2.10 15.27
N ARG A 288 8.36 3.34 15.74
CA ARG A 288 8.36 4.52 14.85
C ARG A 288 9.57 4.53 13.93
N GLY A 289 9.37 4.81 12.64
CA GLY A 289 10.44 4.90 11.65
C GLY A 289 11.00 3.56 11.18
N LYS A 290 10.26 2.45 11.37
CA LYS A 290 10.61 1.12 10.89
C LYS A 290 9.48 0.52 10.06
N PRO A 291 9.23 1.00 8.81
CA PRO A 291 8.11 0.57 7.98
C PRO A 291 8.13 -0.94 7.67
N HIS A 292 9.31 -1.57 7.59
CA HIS A 292 9.44 -2.99 7.30
C HIS A 292 8.72 -3.94 8.29
N TYR A 293 8.34 -3.45 9.47
CA TYR A 293 7.54 -4.23 10.43
C TYR A 293 6.10 -4.46 9.94
N GLY A 294 5.57 -3.62 9.04
CA GLY A 294 4.25 -3.77 8.42
C GLY A 294 4.25 -4.53 7.10
N GLY A 295 5.38 -5.06 6.65
CA GLY A 295 5.55 -5.55 5.29
C GLY A 295 4.60 -6.67 4.84
N HIS A 296 3.97 -7.42 5.76
CA HIS A 296 3.00 -8.45 5.40
C HIS A 296 1.65 -7.86 5.06
N ILE A 297 1.13 -6.98 5.92
CA ILE A 297 -0.15 -6.31 5.67
C ILE A 297 -0.05 -5.32 4.50
N GLU A 298 1.07 -4.61 4.34
CA GLU A 298 1.30 -3.70 3.21
C GLU A 298 1.29 -4.44 1.86
N ARG A 299 1.91 -5.63 1.78
CA ARG A 299 1.83 -6.47 0.57
C ARG A 299 0.43 -6.98 0.29
N LEU A 300 -0.30 -7.40 1.32
CA LEU A 300 -1.70 -7.80 1.17
C LEU A 300 -2.54 -6.65 0.64
N ILE A 301 -2.41 -5.46 1.21
CA ILE A 301 -3.08 -4.24 0.74
C ILE A 301 -2.75 -4.00 -0.73
N GLY A 302 -1.46 -4.06 -1.11
CA GLY A 302 -1.05 -3.92 -2.51
C GLY A 302 -1.70 -4.95 -3.44
N THR A 303 -1.82 -6.20 -3.00
CA THR A 303 -2.48 -7.28 -3.75
C THR A 303 -3.97 -7.01 -3.91
N MET A 304 -4.65 -6.58 -2.83
CA MET A 304 -6.09 -6.26 -2.86
C MET A 304 -6.36 -5.04 -3.75
N MET A 305 -5.56 -3.97 -3.63
CA MET A 305 -5.71 -2.78 -4.46
C MET A 305 -5.42 -3.07 -5.93
N GLY A 306 -4.45 -3.94 -6.25
CA GLY A 306 -4.23 -4.41 -7.62
C GLY A 306 -5.46 -5.07 -8.24
N ALA A 307 -6.19 -5.88 -7.47
CA ALA A 307 -7.46 -6.46 -7.92
C ALA A 307 -8.58 -5.40 -8.03
N VAL A 308 -8.65 -4.46 -7.09
CA VAL A 308 -9.62 -3.35 -7.10
C VAL A 308 -9.46 -2.44 -8.32
N HIS A 309 -8.23 -2.26 -8.83
CA HIS A 309 -8.00 -1.45 -10.03
C HIS A 309 -8.70 -1.98 -11.29
N LEU A 310 -9.14 -3.22 -11.29
CA LEU A 310 -9.91 -3.80 -12.39
C LEU A 310 -11.41 -3.48 -12.31
N LEU A 311 -11.88 -2.88 -11.22
CA LEU A 311 -13.28 -2.54 -11.03
C LEU A 311 -13.67 -1.23 -11.71
N PRO A 312 -14.92 -1.12 -12.21
CA PRO A 312 -15.43 0.13 -12.75
C PRO A 312 -15.51 1.19 -11.64
N GLY A 313 -15.05 2.42 -11.93
CA GLY A 313 -14.97 3.48 -10.93
C GLY A 313 -13.64 3.51 -10.17
N THR A 314 -12.64 2.75 -10.60
CA THR A 314 -11.30 2.80 -10.00
C THR A 314 -10.70 4.21 -10.05
N THR A 315 -9.98 4.57 -8.99
CA THR A 315 -9.24 5.83 -8.92
C THR A 315 -7.75 5.68 -9.23
N PHE A 316 -7.29 4.43 -9.41
CA PHE A 316 -5.89 4.04 -9.55
C PHE A 316 -5.02 4.47 -8.35
N SER A 317 -3.81 3.96 -8.28
CA SER A 317 -2.87 4.29 -7.19
C SER A 317 -2.30 5.71 -7.31
N ASN A 318 -2.26 6.27 -8.52
CA ASN A 318 -1.69 7.58 -8.77
C ASN A 318 -2.33 8.29 -9.98
N VAL A 319 -2.11 9.61 -10.05
CA VAL A 319 -2.68 10.46 -11.10
C VAL A 319 -2.17 10.11 -12.51
N LYS A 320 -0.96 9.59 -12.64
CA LYS A 320 -0.40 9.22 -13.96
C LYS A 320 -1.13 8.01 -14.54
N ASP A 321 -1.37 6.99 -13.72
CA ASP A 321 -2.08 5.78 -14.16
C ASP A 321 -3.56 6.07 -14.42
N LYS A 322 -4.15 7.02 -13.69
CA LYS A 322 -5.54 7.44 -13.89
C LYS A 322 -5.74 8.14 -15.26
N GLY A 323 -4.80 8.97 -15.68
CA GLY A 323 -4.93 9.77 -16.92
C GLY A 323 -6.28 10.47 -17.03
N ALA A 324 -6.95 10.32 -18.18
CA ALA A 324 -8.27 10.89 -18.46
C ALA A 324 -9.46 10.01 -18.01
N TYR A 325 -9.23 8.97 -17.19
CA TYR A 325 -10.30 8.07 -16.74
C TYR A 325 -11.26 8.77 -15.79
N ALA A 326 -12.54 8.86 -16.18
CA ALA A 326 -13.60 9.49 -15.39
C ALA A 326 -14.17 8.50 -14.34
N SER A 327 -13.49 8.39 -13.21
CA SER A 327 -13.81 7.41 -12.15
C SER A 327 -15.25 7.53 -11.63
N GLU A 328 -15.71 8.76 -11.36
CA GLU A 328 -17.07 9.02 -10.86
C GLU A 328 -18.15 8.60 -11.87
N ALA A 329 -17.98 8.92 -13.14
CA ALA A 329 -18.94 8.57 -14.19
C ALA A 329 -19.01 7.05 -14.43
N ARG A 330 -17.96 6.33 -14.10
CA ARG A 330 -17.86 4.87 -14.24
C ARG A 330 -18.11 4.10 -12.97
N ALA A 331 -18.29 4.75 -11.84
CA ALA A 331 -18.63 4.09 -10.58
C ALA A 331 -19.96 3.32 -10.69
N ARG A 332 -20.01 2.08 -10.20
CA ARG A 332 -21.17 1.18 -10.30
C ARG A 332 -21.48 0.44 -9.02
N LEU A 333 -20.48 0.10 -8.23
CA LEU A 333 -20.64 -0.75 -7.04
C LEU A 333 -21.12 0.06 -5.85
N THR A 334 -22.11 -0.45 -5.15
CA THR A 334 -22.49 0.02 -3.81
C THR A 334 -21.52 -0.51 -2.76
N LEU A 335 -21.56 0.04 -1.55
CA LEU A 335 -20.70 -0.44 -0.46
C LEU A 335 -20.95 -1.93 -0.11
N PRO A 336 -22.21 -2.44 -0.02
CA PRO A 336 -22.45 -3.86 0.19
C PRO A 336 -21.97 -4.74 -0.97
N GLU A 337 -22.13 -4.29 -2.22
CA GLU A 337 -21.63 -5.05 -3.39
C GLU A 337 -20.09 -5.11 -3.39
N LEU A 338 -19.41 -4.03 -3.01
CA LEU A 338 -17.96 -4.04 -2.85
C LEU A 338 -17.53 -4.97 -1.71
N GLU A 339 -18.27 -4.99 -0.59
CA GLU A 339 -18.00 -5.89 0.53
C GLU A 339 -18.12 -7.36 0.11
N ARG A 340 -19.17 -7.73 -0.64
CA ARG A 340 -19.34 -9.07 -1.22
C ARG A 340 -18.19 -9.42 -2.18
N TRP A 341 -17.82 -8.48 -3.05
CA TRP A 341 -16.74 -8.67 -4.00
C TRP A 341 -15.40 -8.89 -3.29
N LEU A 342 -15.12 -8.11 -2.25
CA LEU A 342 -13.89 -8.28 -1.43
C LEU A 342 -13.89 -9.64 -0.74
N ALA A 343 -15.00 -10.11 -0.22
CA ALA A 343 -15.12 -11.45 0.38
C ALA A 343 -14.78 -12.56 -0.62
N LEU A 344 -15.32 -12.47 -1.84
CA LEU A 344 -14.99 -13.39 -2.94
C LEU A 344 -13.53 -13.32 -3.35
N GLN A 345 -12.97 -12.10 -3.46
CA GLN A 345 -11.57 -11.89 -3.79
C GLN A 345 -10.62 -12.45 -2.71
N ILE A 346 -11.00 -12.32 -1.44
CA ILE A 346 -10.20 -12.82 -0.32
C ILE A 346 -10.31 -14.35 -0.21
N ALA A 347 -11.52 -14.87 0.03
CA ALA A 347 -11.71 -16.28 0.34
C ALA A 347 -11.72 -17.18 -0.92
N GLY A 348 -12.27 -16.68 -2.04
CA GLY A 348 -12.37 -17.43 -3.29
C GLY A 348 -11.09 -17.38 -4.14
N VAL A 349 -10.36 -16.28 -4.12
CA VAL A 349 -9.17 -16.10 -4.98
C VAL A 349 -7.88 -16.11 -4.17
N TYR A 350 -7.69 -15.13 -3.27
CA TYR A 350 -6.42 -14.96 -2.57
C TYR A 350 -6.07 -16.14 -1.66
N HIS A 351 -7.02 -16.65 -0.86
CA HIS A 351 -6.79 -17.79 0.01
C HIS A 351 -6.50 -19.09 -0.76
N GLN A 352 -6.93 -19.18 -2.02
CA GLN A 352 -6.75 -20.37 -2.88
C GLN A 352 -5.51 -20.23 -3.81
N SER A 353 -4.89 -19.06 -3.87
CA SER A 353 -3.71 -18.82 -4.72
C SER A 353 -2.41 -19.20 -3.99
N VAL A 354 -1.46 -19.81 -4.69
CA VAL A 354 -0.15 -20.16 -4.10
C VAL A 354 0.60 -18.89 -3.71
N HIS A 355 0.94 -18.78 -2.42
CA HIS A 355 1.72 -17.67 -1.90
C HIS A 355 3.22 -17.99 -2.01
N SER A 356 3.98 -17.17 -2.75
CA SER A 356 5.39 -17.42 -3.09
C SER A 356 6.30 -17.69 -1.87
N ALA A 357 6.07 -16.99 -0.75
CA ALA A 357 6.88 -17.18 0.45
C ALA A 357 6.48 -18.40 1.30
N LEU A 358 5.28 -18.96 1.08
CA LEU A 358 4.82 -20.18 1.77
C LEU A 358 5.03 -21.44 0.93
N GLY A 359 5.09 -21.32 -0.41
CA GLY A 359 5.10 -22.45 -1.33
C GLY A 359 3.77 -23.21 -1.40
N MET A 360 2.73 -22.73 -0.70
CA MET A 360 1.38 -23.30 -0.66
C MET A 360 0.33 -22.18 -0.59
N THR A 361 -0.95 -22.54 -0.67
CA THR A 361 -2.03 -21.56 -0.53
C THR A 361 -2.17 -21.12 0.94
N PRO A 362 -2.58 -19.87 1.21
CA PRO A 362 -2.85 -19.40 2.58
C PRO A 362 -3.85 -20.31 3.32
N LEU A 363 -4.89 -20.79 2.65
CA LEU A 363 -5.87 -21.69 3.25
C LEU A 363 -5.26 -23.04 3.64
N ALA A 364 -4.43 -23.64 2.79
CA ALA A 364 -3.71 -24.87 3.11
C ALA A 364 -2.74 -24.68 4.28
N ALA A 365 -2.03 -23.53 4.31
CA ALA A 365 -1.15 -23.18 5.43
C ALA A 365 -1.92 -23.02 6.75
N TRP A 366 -3.12 -22.45 6.69
CA TRP A 366 -4.02 -22.35 7.85
C TRP A 366 -4.44 -23.74 8.35
N GLN A 367 -4.98 -24.57 7.46
CA GLN A 367 -5.44 -25.92 7.80
C GLN A 367 -4.31 -26.79 8.38
N ASP A 368 -3.14 -26.77 7.75
CA ASP A 368 -1.96 -27.49 8.21
C ASP A 368 -1.46 -26.98 9.58
N GLY A 369 -1.41 -25.64 9.73
CA GLY A 369 -1.00 -25.01 10.98
C GLY A 369 -1.96 -25.31 12.15
N ILE A 370 -3.27 -25.32 11.91
CA ILE A 370 -4.28 -25.68 12.92
C ILE A 370 -4.17 -27.17 13.28
N ALA A 371 -3.99 -28.05 12.30
CA ALA A 371 -3.87 -29.49 12.52
C ALA A 371 -2.61 -29.86 13.34
N LYS A 372 -1.50 -29.15 13.14
CA LYS A 372 -0.24 -29.37 13.86
C LYS A 372 -0.16 -28.67 15.23
N ARG A 373 -1.06 -27.73 15.48
CA ARG A 373 -1.04 -26.96 16.73
C ARG A 373 -1.34 -27.83 17.95
N LYS A 374 -0.48 -27.80 18.96
CA LYS A 374 -0.66 -28.58 20.20
C LYS A 374 -1.82 -28.06 21.05
N ASN A 375 -1.97 -26.73 21.13
CA ASN A 375 -3.01 -26.10 21.92
C ASN A 375 -4.18 -25.68 21.01
N PRO A 376 -5.44 -25.94 21.38
CA PRO A 376 -6.59 -25.53 20.60
C PRO A 376 -6.66 -24.01 20.45
N VAL A 377 -7.28 -23.55 19.38
CA VAL A 377 -7.55 -22.14 19.17
C VAL A 377 -8.53 -21.66 20.24
N ARG A 378 -8.21 -20.54 20.87
CA ARG A 378 -9.11 -19.91 21.84
C ARG A 378 -10.24 -19.19 21.11
N HIS A 379 -11.44 -19.30 21.61
CA HIS A 379 -12.61 -18.57 21.13
C HIS A 379 -13.26 -17.81 22.27
N PRO A 380 -13.91 -16.66 22.02
CA PRO A 380 -14.73 -16.01 23.03
C PRO A 380 -15.94 -16.92 23.36
N SER A 381 -16.33 -16.97 24.62
CA SER A 381 -17.50 -17.76 25.07
C SER A 381 -18.83 -17.22 24.49
N ASN A 382 -18.89 -15.92 24.22
CA ASN A 382 -20.03 -15.24 23.63
C ASN A 382 -19.56 -14.20 22.62
N GLY A 383 -19.89 -14.42 21.34
CA GLY A 383 -19.48 -13.50 20.25
C GLY A 383 -20.13 -12.13 20.34
N ARG A 384 -21.36 -12.02 20.84
CA ARG A 384 -22.03 -10.74 21.05
C ARG A 384 -21.36 -9.92 22.16
N GLU A 385 -21.04 -10.55 23.28
CA GLU A 385 -20.30 -9.90 24.38
C GLU A 385 -18.92 -9.46 23.90
N PHE A 386 -18.22 -10.32 23.14
CA PHE A 386 -16.93 -9.98 22.53
C PHE A 386 -17.04 -8.71 21.69
N PHE A 387 -18.01 -8.62 20.79
CA PHE A 387 -18.23 -7.42 19.98
C PHE A 387 -18.49 -6.18 20.85
N LEU A 388 -19.37 -6.31 21.84
CA LEU A 388 -19.72 -5.21 22.73
C LEU A 388 -18.52 -4.73 23.57
N ASP A 389 -17.61 -5.63 23.94
CA ASP A 389 -16.45 -5.27 24.75
C ASP A 389 -15.46 -4.36 24.02
N PHE A 390 -15.42 -4.42 22.72
CA PHE A 390 -14.59 -3.55 21.88
C PHE A 390 -15.27 -2.26 21.43
N LEU A 391 -16.57 -2.06 21.72
CA LEU A 391 -17.24 -0.80 21.41
C LEU A 391 -16.72 0.35 22.28
N PRO A 392 -16.73 1.58 21.75
CA PRO A 392 -16.43 2.76 22.53
C PRO A 392 -17.37 2.87 23.75
N ALA A 393 -16.81 3.31 24.86
CA ALA A 393 -17.51 3.35 26.15
C ALA A 393 -17.31 4.69 26.83
N ILE A 394 -18.29 5.06 27.63
CA ILE A 394 -18.26 6.24 28.51
C ILE A 394 -18.77 5.85 29.88
N SER A 395 -18.31 6.53 30.92
CA SER A 395 -18.86 6.39 32.27
C SER A 395 -20.00 7.39 32.46
N ARG A 396 -21.19 6.91 32.85
CA ARG A 396 -22.35 7.76 33.09
C ARG A 396 -23.07 7.35 34.38
N ARG A 397 -23.53 8.35 35.13
CA ARG A 397 -24.46 8.11 36.24
C ARG A 397 -25.87 7.91 35.70
N ILE A 398 -26.58 6.94 36.23
CA ILE A 398 -27.99 6.71 35.90
C ILE A 398 -28.83 7.65 36.70
N GLN A 399 -29.50 8.58 36.05
CA GLN A 399 -30.41 9.52 36.64
C GLN A 399 -31.79 8.88 36.82
N ARG A 400 -32.71 9.55 37.53
CA ARG A 400 -34.09 9.05 37.73
C ARG A 400 -34.86 8.89 36.40
N ASP A 401 -34.52 9.72 35.42
CA ASP A 401 -35.11 9.73 34.07
C ASP A 401 -34.30 8.98 33.05
N GLY A 402 -33.22 8.28 33.47
CA GLY A 402 -32.42 7.42 32.61
C GLY A 402 -30.97 7.86 32.42
N ILE A 403 -30.42 7.47 31.29
CA ILE A 403 -29.06 7.78 30.88
C ILE A 403 -29.09 8.90 29.84
N HIS A 404 -28.29 9.95 30.10
CA HIS A 404 -28.09 11.04 29.14
C HIS A 404 -26.78 10.88 28.41
N PHE A 405 -26.87 10.68 27.09
CA PHE A 405 -25.72 10.55 26.22
C PHE A 405 -25.89 11.40 24.95
N TYR A 406 -24.98 12.32 24.70
CA TYR A 406 -25.06 13.33 23.63
C TYR A 406 -26.37 14.13 23.60
N ASN A 407 -26.97 14.37 24.77
CA ASN A 407 -28.27 15.07 24.97
C ASN A 407 -29.47 14.27 24.45
N ILE A 408 -29.30 12.98 24.24
CA ILE A 408 -30.37 12.04 23.99
C ILE A 408 -30.60 11.25 25.27
N ARG A 409 -31.86 11.04 25.58
CA ARG A 409 -32.28 10.29 26.76
C ARG A 409 -32.56 8.83 26.41
N TYR A 410 -32.00 7.93 27.20
CA TYR A 410 -32.17 6.48 27.08
C TYR A 410 -32.82 5.94 28.34
N TRP A 411 -33.82 5.09 28.15
CA TRP A 411 -34.55 4.53 29.30
C TRP A 411 -35.04 3.11 28.95
N ASP A 412 -34.90 2.25 29.94
CA ASP A 412 -35.53 0.93 29.97
C ASP A 412 -35.80 0.55 31.43
N SER A 413 -36.82 -0.28 31.68
CA SER A 413 -37.19 -0.77 33.01
C SER A 413 -36.05 -1.46 33.75
N ILE A 414 -35.10 -2.04 33.01
CA ILE A 414 -33.90 -2.67 33.55
C ILE A 414 -32.99 -1.70 34.33
N LEU A 415 -33.11 -0.40 34.08
CA LEU A 415 -32.38 0.65 34.83
C LEU A 415 -32.97 0.96 36.19
N SER A 416 -34.21 0.53 36.47
CA SER A 416 -34.95 0.87 37.69
C SER A 416 -34.20 0.55 39.00
N PRO A 417 -33.47 -0.57 39.13
CA PRO A 417 -32.70 -0.87 40.34
C PRO A 417 -31.58 0.13 40.60
N TRP A 418 -31.06 0.77 39.58
CA TRP A 418 -29.90 1.67 39.64
C TRP A 418 -30.28 3.14 39.53
N ALA A 419 -31.43 3.47 38.96
CA ALA A 419 -31.86 4.82 38.68
C ALA A 419 -32.01 5.66 39.97
N GLY A 420 -31.19 6.68 40.12
CA GLY A 420 -31.18 7.59 41.27
C GLY A 420 -30.67 6.95 42.58
N ARG A 421 -30.28 5.68 42.58
CA ARG A 421 -29.78 4.94 43.75
C ARG A 421 -28.29 4.70 43.72
N LEU A 422 -27.76 4.32 42.52
CA LEU A 422 -26.34 4.05 42.35
C LEU A 422 -25.56 5.37 42.23
N ARG A 423 -24.65 5.62 43.18
CA ARG A 423 -23.79 6.82 43.18
C ARG A 423 -22.62 6.70 42.18
N GLU A 424 -22.18 5.46 41.94
CA GLU A 424 -21.08 5.19 41.00
C GLU A 424 -21.56 5.23 39.56
N PRO A 425 -20.75 5.78 38.66
CA PRO A 425 -21.07 5.76 37.24
C PRO A 425 -20.93 4.34 36.68
N LEU A 426 -21.88 3.92 35.88
CA LEU A 426 -21.78 2.68 35.10
C LEU A 426 -21.11 2.92 33.74
N LEU A 427 -20.50 1.87 33.22
CA LEU A 427 -19.92 1.89 31.88
C LEU A 427 -21.05 1.73 30.86
N VAL A 428 -21.19 2.72 29.99
CA VAL A 428 -22.19 2.75 28.90
C VAL A 428 -21.42 2.64 27.58
N LYS A 429 -21.67 1.57 26.82
CA LYS A 429 -21.11 1.33 25.50
C LYS A 429 -22.12 1.73 24.43
N TYR A 430 -21.64 2.19 23.30
CA TYR A 430 -22.49 2.62 22.20
C TYR A 430 -21.88 2.23 20.84
N ASP A 431 -22.74 1.96 19.86
CA ASP A 431 -22.33 1.75 18.47
C ASP A 431 -22.50 3.07 17.70
N PRO A 432 -21.41 3.71 17.26
CA PRO A 432 -21.49 4.96 16.49
C PRO A 432 -22.30 4.87 15.19
N ARG A 433 -22.51 3.68 14.66
CA ARG A 433 -23.33 3.46 13.46
C ARG A 433 -24.83 3.50 13.75
N ASN A 434 -25.23 3.24 15.00
CA ASN A 434 -26.61 3.20 15.41
C ASN A 434 -26.78 3.58 16.88
N LEU A 435 -27.14 4.81 17.11
CA LEU A 435 -27.36 5.36 18.45
C LEU A 435 -28.78 5.08 19.00
N SER A 436 -29.62 4.30 18.29
CA SER A 436 -30.96 3.98 18.79
C SER A 436 -30.97 3.24 20.12
N ARG A 437 -29.86 2.65 20.50
CA ARG A 437 -29.65 1.97 21.78
C ARG A 437 -28.22 2.14 22.28
N VAL A 438 -28.06 2.16 23.58
CA VAL A 438 -26.78 2.05 24.27
C VAL A 438 -26.75 0.75 25.07
N TYR A 439 -25.57 0.31 25.47
CA TYR A 439 -25.41 -0.92 26.24
C TYR A 439 -24.80 -0.59 27.59
N VAL A 440 -25.51 -0.92 28.65
CA VAL A 440 -25.07 -0.69 30.03
C VAL A 440 -24.45 -1.97 30.56
N ARG A 441 -23.21 -1.90 31.03
CA ARG A 441 -22.58 -3.01 31.73
C ARG A 441 -22.99 -2.96 33.21
N ASP A 442 -23.69 -3.99 33.67
CA ASP A 442 -24.06 -4.13 35.06
C ASP A 442 -22.88 -4.52 35.97
N PRO A 443 -23.01 -4.45 37.30
CA PRO A 443 -21.96 -4.89 38.22
C PRO A 443 -21.57 -6.39 38.08
N SER A 444 -22.44 -7.23 37.49
CA SER A 444 -22.15 -8.63 37.20
C SER A 444 -21.38 -8.84 35.90
N GLY A 445 -21.14 -7.78 35.14
CA GLY A 445 -20.41 -7.79 33.88
C GLY A 445 -21.25 -8.00 32.62
N ARG A 446 -22.59 -8.13 32.73
CA ARG A 446 -23.47 -8.33 31.57
C ARG A 446 -23.84 -7.01 30.91
N HIS A 447 -23.99 -7.05 29.60
CA HIS A 447 -24.42 -5.90 28.81
C HIS A 447 -25.94 -5.94 28.57
N TRP A 448 -26.60 -4.85 28.91
CA TRP A 448 -28.04 -4.66 28.72
C TRP A 448 -28.31 -3.58 27.70
N PRO A 449 -29.10 -3.88 26.62
CA PRO A 449 -29.48 -2.86 25.66
C PRO A 449 -30.51 -1.91 26.26
N VAL A 450 -30.28 -0.62 26.15
CA VAL A 450 -31.19 0.44 26.60
C VAL A 450 -31.51 1.32 25.39
N PRO A 451 -32.76 1.32 24.92
CA PRO A 451 -33.18 2.11 23.77
C PRO A 451 -33.37 3.59 24.12
N TYR A 452 -33.64 4.40 23.10
CA TYR A 452 -34.14 5.76 23.32
C TYR A 452 -35.33 5.77 24.29
N ALA A 453 -35.42 6.77 25.17
CA ALA A 453 -36.60 6.97 26.00
C ALA A 453 -37.83 7.30 25.15
N ASN A 454 -37.67 7.93 24.00
CA ASN A 454 -38.70 8.15 23.00
C ASN A 454 -38.52 7.19 21.84
N LEU A 455 -39.23 6.07 21.83
CA LEU A 455 -39.16 5.04 20.83
C LEU A 455 -39.63 5.48 19.44
N GLY A 456 -40.33 6.60 19.30
CA GLY A 456 -40.72 7.16 18.00
C GLY A 456 -39.60 7.85 17.23
N GLN A 457 -38.41 7.99 17.83
CA GLN A 457 -37.26 8.58 17.14
C GLN A 457 -36.60 7.57 16.18
N PRO A 458 -36.18 8.02 14.98
CA PRO A 458 -35.49 7.15 14.04
C PRO A 458 -34.08 6.80 14.53
N PRO A 459 -33.52 5.65 14.14
CA PRO A 459 -32.11 5.36 14.38
C PRO A 459 -31.23 6.38 13.66
N ILE A 460 -30.22 6.93 14.36
CA ILE A 460 -29.26 7.88 13.83
C ILE A 460 -27.82 7.40 14.08
N THR A 461 -26.91 7.88 13.28
CA THR A 461 -25.46 7.67 13.47
C THR A 461 -24.86 8.79 14.33
N LEU A 462 -23.69 8.53 14.90
CA LEU A 462 -22.94 9.55 15.64
C LEU A 462 -22.59 10.75 14.74
N CYS A 463 -22.27 10.50 13.48
CA CYS A 463 -21.93 11.54 12.52
C CYS A 463 -23.13 12.46 12.24
N GLU A 464 -24.30 11.91 11.94
CA GLU A 464 -25.52 12.72 11.76
C GLU A 464 -25.84 13.57 12.99
N LEU A 465 -25.61 13.01 14.18
CA LEU A 465 -25.78 13.74 15.44
C LEU A 465 -24.80 14.91 15.56
N GLU A 466 -23.53 14.69 15.26
CA GLU A 466 -22.50 15.73 15.35
C GLU A 466 -22.72 16.84 14.32
N GLU A 467 -23.09 16.48 13.08
CA GLU A 467 -23.43 17.44 12.03
C GLU A 467 -24.66 18.28 12.40
N ALA A 468 -25.72 17.63 12.86
CA ALA A 468 -26.92 18.34 13.30
C ALA A 468 -26.62 19.31 14.45
N ARG A 469 -25.81 18.91 15.41
CA ARG A 469 -25.40 19.79 16.52
C ARG A 469 -24.53 20.96 16.06
N LYS A 470 -23.64 20.72 15.11
CA LYS A 470 -22.80 21.77 14.51
C LYS A 470 -23.66 22.79 13.78
N GLU A 471 -24.64 22.33 13.01
CA GLU A 471 -25.55 23.18 12.25
C GLU A 471 -26.47 24.00 13.20
N LEU A 472 -27.03 23.38 14.23
CA LEU A 472 -27.84 24.10 15.25
C LEU A 472 -27.03 25.18 15.96
N ARG A 473 -25.76 24.93 16.28
CA ARG A 473 -24.87 25.95 16.84
C ARG A 473 -24.64 27.09 15.85
N ARG A 474 -24.41 26.80 14.59
CA ARG A 474 -24.23 27.79 13.53
C ARG A 474 -25.45 28.69 13.38
N GLN A 475 -26.64 28.12 13.54
CA GLN A 475 -27.91 28.84 13.49
C GLN A 475 -28.27 29.57 14.82
N GLY A 476 -27.43 29.53 15.83
CA GLY A 476 -27.72 30.11 17.14
C GLY A 476 -28.85 29.41 17.91
N LYS A 477 -29.30 28.23 17.46
CA LYS A 477 -30.35 27.44 18.09
C LYS A 477 -29.80 26.56 19.21
N ASN A 478 -30.71 26.11 20.10
CA ASN A 478 -30.32 25.24 21.20
C ASN A 478 -29.89 23.86 20.70
N SER A 479 -28.58 23.66 20.57
CA SER A 479 -27.96 22.40 20.14
C SER A 479 -28.00 21.29 21.20
N GLN A 480 -28.61 21.55 22.35
CA GLN A 480 -28.76 20.60 23.45
C GLN A 480 -30.18 20.02 23.54
N ALA A 481 -31.16 20.62 22.86
CA ALA A 481 -32.51 20.11 22.85
C ALA A 481 -32.67 18.88 21.96
N GLU A 482 -33.00 17.72 22.53
CA GLU A 482 -33.19 16.45 21.83
C GLU A 482 -34.13 16.60 20.63
N LYS A 483 -35.30 17.23 20.81
CA LYS A 483 -36.28 17.48 19.74
C LYS A 483 -35.70 18.29 18.58
N ALA A 484 -34.88 19.31 18.87
CA ALA A 484 -34.25 20.12 17.82
C ALA A 484 -33.18 19.34 17.03
N ILE A 485 -32.44 18.46 17.69
CA ILE A 485 -31.45 17.58 17.06
C ILE A 485 -32.14 16.65 16.07
N PHE A 486 -33.16 15.91 16.49
CA PHE A 486 -33.86 14.99 15.60
C PHE A 486 -34.60 15.71 14.48
N ALA A 487 -35.21 16.86 14.73
CA ALA A 487 -35.82 17.68 13.67
C ALA A 487 -34.78 18.13 12.63
N SER A 488 -33.58 18.54 13.05
CA SER A 488 -32.50 18.93 12.15
C SER A 488 -32.00 17.75 11.30
N ILE A 489 -31.85 16.55 11.89
CA ILE A 489 -31.45 15.34 11.17
C ILE A 489 -32.50 14.95 10.13
N LEU A 490 -33.79 14.95 10.51
CA LEU A 490 -34.87 14.62 9.58
C LEU A 490 -34.93 15.60 8.41
N GLU A 491 -34.74 16.91 8.68
CA GLU A 491 -34.72 17.91 7.60
C GLU A 491 -33.48 17.77 6.70
N GLN A 492 -32.32 17.45 7.26
CA GLN A 492 -31.11 17.16 6.46
C GLN A 492 -31.33 15.94 5.56
N ARG A 493 -31.89 14.86 6.09
CA ARG A 493 -32.26 13.68 5.28
C ARG A 493 -33.23 14.04 4.16
N ARG A 494 -34.29 14.83 4.48
CA ARG A 494 -35.26 15.29 3.49
C ARG A 494 -34.63 16.14 2.38
N ILE A 495 -33.69 17.04 2.71
CA ILE A 495 -32.97 17.84 1.72
C ILE A 495 -32.15 16.91 0.78
N VAL A 496 -31.44 15.95 1.32
CA VAL A 496 -30.68 14.95 0.56
C VAL A 496 -31.62 14.17 -0.36
N ASP A 497 -32.77 13.72 0.13
CA ASP A 497 -33.77 12.98 -0.63
C ASP A 497 -34.39 13.82 -1.78
N MET A 498 -34.67 15.09 -1.51
CA MET A 498 -35.17 16.01 -2.55
C MET A 498 -34.12 16.32 -3.62
N ALA A 499 -32.89 16.63 -3.21
CA ALA A 499 -31.79 16.91 -4.13
C ALA A 499 -31.54 15.72 -5.06
N ALA A 500 -31.58 14.55 -4.51
CA ALA A 500 -31.35 13.32 -5.24
C ALA A 500 -32.53 12.93 -6.14
N SER A 501 -33.80 13.22 -5.78
CA SER A 501 -34.97 13.02 -6.67
C SER A 501 -34.92 13.98 -7.86
N THR A 502 -34.46 15.20 -7.65
CA THR A 502 -34.27 16.20 -8.70
C THR A 502 -33.16 15.77 -9.68
N ALA A 503 -32.05 15.23 -9.18
CA ALA A 503 -30.98 14.71 -10.03
C ALA A 503 -31.43 13.50 -10.86
N LYS A 504 -32.27 12.61 -10.29
CA LYS A 504 -32.87 11.47 -11.04
C LYS A 504 -33.80 11.95 -12.15
N ARG A 505 -34.65 12.96 -11.90
CA ARG A 505 -35.54 13.57 -12.92
C ARG A 505 -34.72 14.20 -14.07
N ARG A 506 -33.65 14.96 -13.76
CA ARG A 506 -32.78 15.52 -14.80
C ARG A 506 -32.12 14.45 -15.66
N ARG A 507 -31.55 13.38 -15.06
CA ARG A 507 -30.96 12.27 -15.81
C ARG A 507 -31.97 11.47 -16.64
N GLN A 508 -33.21 11.36 -16.21
CA GLN A 508 -34.27 10.78 -17.02
C GLN A 508 -34.67 11.68 -18.19
N GLN A 509 -34.74 12.98 -18.00
CA GLN A 509 -34.97 13.96 -19.07
C GLN A 509 -33.84 14.01 -20.10
N GLU A 510 -32.56 13.87 -19.65
CA GLU A 510 -31.40 13.79 -20.54
C GLU A 510 -31.32 12.45 -21.31
N LYS A 511 -31.99 11.38 -20.84
CA LYS A 511 -32.05 10.08 -21.49
C LYS A 511 -33.28 9.91 -22.40
N THR A 512 -34.28 10.74 -22.27
CA THR A 512 -35.39 10.79 -23.22
C THR A 512 -34.86 11.52 -24.46
N PRO A 513 -34.71 10.87 -25.62
CA PRO A 513 -34.38 11.58 -26.83
C PRO A 513 -35.43 12.69 -26.99
N ALA A 514 -34.99 13.91 -27.26
CA ALA A 514 -35.91 14.96 -27.71
C ALA A 514 -36.75 14.35 -28.83
N ASP A 515 -38.09 14.30 -28.60
CA ASP A 515 -39.01 13.76 -29.57
C ASP A 515 -38.65 14.27 -30.93
N SER A 516 -38.43 13.30 -31.79
CA SER A 516 -38.37 13.44 -33.22
C SER A 516 -38.98 14.74 -33.72
N GLU A 517 -38.11 15.67 -34.17
CA GLU A 517 -38.54 16.51 -35.26
C GLU A 517 -39.07 15.58 -36.33
N THR A 518 -40.39 15.65 -36.59
CA THR A 518 -41.03 15.05 -37.74
C THR A 518 -40.19 15.33 -38.98
N PRO A 519 -39.89 14.32 -39.80
CA PRO A 519 -39.13 14.54 -41.02
C PRO A 519 -39.89 15.57 -41.84
N ARG A 520 -39.30 16.74 -42.06
CA ARG A 520 -39.79 17.67 -43.08
C ARG A 520 -39.72 16.93 -44.39
N GLU A 521 -40.88 16.71 -45.01
CA GLU A 521 -40.98 16.20 -46.35
C GLU A 521 -40.12 17.07 -47.27
N PHE A 522 -39.09 16.47 -47.82
CA PHE A 522 -38.21 17.07 -48.81
C PHE A 522 -39.00 17.09 -50.14
N ASN A 523 -39.55 18.25 -50.44
CA ASN A 523 -40.21 18.48 -51.72
C ASN A 523 -39.13 19.01 -52.70
N PRO A 524 -38.68 18.23 -53.70
CA PRO A 524 -37.68 18.68 -54.65
C PRO A 524 -38.28 19.63 -55.66
N GLN A 525 -38.00 20.91 -55.57
CA GLN A 525 -38.19 21.80 -56.71
C GLN A 525 -37.08 21.58 -57.75
N PRO A 526 -37.39 21.57 -59.07
CA PRO A 526 -36.38 21.33 -60.10
C PRO A 526 -35.50 22.55 -60.30
N ASP A 527 -34.27 22.42 -60.03
CA ASP A 527 -33.23 23.42 -60.29
C ASP A 527 -32.93 23.48 -61.80
N LYS A 528 -32.94 24.69 -62.27
CA LYS A 528 -32.53 25.07 -63.66
C LYS A 528 -31.02 24.86 -63.81
N ALA A 529 -30.70 24.17 -64.91
CA ALA A 529 -29.35 23.97 -65.38
C ALA A 529 -28.54 25.28 -65.50
N ASN A 530 -27.32 25.27 -64.93
CA ASN A 530 -26.21 26.04 -65.43
C ASN A 530 -24.93 25.20 -65.28
N GLY A 531 -24.34 24.92 -66.46
CA GLY A 531 -23.16 24.09 -66.55
C GLY A 531 -21.90 24.87 -66.16
N ALA A 532 -21.03 24.14 -65.50
CA ALA A 532 -19.57 24.32 -65.51
C ALA A 532 -18.89 22.99 -65.16
N SER A 533 -18.25 22.45 -66.18
CA SER A 533 -17.34 21.32 -66.10
C SER A 533 -16.12 21.66 -65.22
N GLY A 534 -15.90 20.89 -64.16
CA GLY A 534 -14.67 20.94 -63.37
C GLY A 534 -14.29 19.52 -62.94
N GLU A 535 -13.24 18.99 -63.55
CA GLU A 535 -12.64 17.70 -63.23
C GLU A 535 -12.16 17.66 -61.78
N MET A 536 -12.68 16.72 -61.01
CA MET A 536 -12.15 16.38 -59.67
C MET A 536 -10.94 15.44 -59.82
N LYS A 537 -9.78 15.92 -59.41
CA LYS A 537 -8.59 15.06 -59.24
C LYS A 537 -8.67 14.32 -57.88
N PRO A 538 -8.36 13.03 -57.85
CA PRO A 538 -8.33 12.26 -56.58
C PRO A 538 -7.09 12.65 -55.76
N TYR A 539 -7.27 12.74 -54.42
CA TYR A 539 -6.18 12.91 -53.47
C TYR A 539 -5.37 11.61 -53.32
N PRO A 540 -4.03 11.68 -53.17
CA PRO A 540 -3.22 10.50 -52.93
C PRO A 540 -3.38 10.01 -51.47
N VAL A 541 -3.54 8.69 -51.34
CA VAL A 541 -3.51 7.98 -50.05
C VAL A 541 -2.06 7.64 -49.75
N GLU A 542 -1.48 8.24 -48.71
CA GLU A 542 -0.18 7.80 -48.18
C GLU A 542 -0.39 6.57 -47.30
N ILE A 543 0.19 5.45 -47.72
CA ILE A 543 0.31 4.21 -46.93
C ILE A 543 1.59 4.31 -46.10
N TRP A 544 1.46 4.32 -44.77
CA TRP A 544 2.58 4.19 -43.86
C TRP A 544 2.84 2.71 -43.63
N GLU A 545 3.95 2.19 -44.17
CA GLU A 545 4.53 0.92 -43.76
C GLU A 545 5.44 1.18 -42.54
N GLY A 546 5.12 0.50 -41.41
CA GLY A 546 5.93 0.51 -40.23
C GLY A 546 7.12 -0.42 -40.34
N THR A 547 8.26 0.06 -39.89
CA THR A 547 9.38 -0.78 -39.40
C THR A 547 9.56 -0.53 -37.91
#